data_f105f40aed38dea87ba950bc814ace2a
#
_entry.id   f105f40aed38dea87ba950bc814ace2a
#
_cell.length_a   1.000
_cell.length_b   1.000
_cell.length_c   1.000
_cell.angle_alpha   90.00
_cell.angle_beta   90.00
_cell.angle_gamma   90.00
#
_symmetry.space_group_name_H-M   'P 1'
#
loop_
_entity.id
_entity.type
_entity.pdbx_description
1 polymer ?
#
loop_
_entity_poly.entity_id
_entity_poly.type
_entity_poly.pdbx_seq_one_letter_code
_entity_poly.pdbx_strand_id
1 'polypeptide(L)'
;MDMNGIACRDLAQDEMLPVLIAHLKSIDFFDVMAYPTAQLDILSLMPLTGATVTGRTHRLQGQLSVLRTERAIECDAELRNLPDGELSMFCQLVWDRTLWGVRYGSARFFCFLGMHSVDDNISLSAMLFFRSQRP
;
A
#
# COMPACT_ATOMS: atom_id res chain seq x y z
N MET A 1 6.63 -3.86 -6.31
CA MET A 1 5.44 -3.15 -6.85
C MET A 1 5.90 -2.07 -7.80
N ASP A 2 5.42 -2.13 -9.04
CA ASP A 2 5.73 -1.14 -10.08
C ASP A 2 4.86 0.11 -9.89
N MET A 3 5.49 1.25 -9.62
CA MET A 3 4.81 2.52 -9.40
C MET A 3 4.35 3.19 -10.71
N ASN A 4 4.85 2.75 -11.86
CA ASN A 4 4.35 3.23 -13.15
C ASN A 4 2.92 2.74 -13.45
N GLY A 5 2.50 1.66 -12.81
CA GLY A 5 1.17 1.08 -12.96
C GLY A 5 0.07 1.78 -12.16
N ILE A 6 0.33 2.95 -11.55
CA ILE A 6 -0.71 3.68 -10.82
C ILE A 6 -1.87 4.01 -11.77
N ALA A 7 -3.06 3.58 -11.36
CA ALA A 7 -4.32 3.84 -12.06
C ALA A 7 -5.41 4.15 -11.04
N CYS A 8 -6.43 4.87 -11.46
CA CYS A 8 -7.60 5.16 -10.64
C CYS A 8 -8.84 4.59 -11.33
N ARG A 9 -9.59 3.77 -10.62
CA ARG A 9 -10.79 3.12 -11.17
C ARG A 9 -12.07 3.92 -10.89
N ASP A 10 -12.10 4.62 -9.76
CA ASP A 10 -13.28 5.34 -9.30
C ASP A 10 -13.59 6.57 -10.15
N LEU A 11 -12.57 7.15 -10.76
CA LEU A 11 -12.67 8.35 -11.60
C LEU A 11 -12.40 8.04 -13.08
N ALA A 12 -12.64 6.81 -13.54
CA ALA A 12 -12.27 6.35 -14.88
C ALA A 12 -12.89 7.17 -16.03
N GLN A 13 -13.98 7.90 -15.77
CA GLN A 13 -14.66 8.77 -16.74
C GLN A 13 -14.49 10.26 -16.44
N ASP A 14 -13.69 10.62 -15.44
CA ASP A 14 -13.42 12.00 -15.09
C ASP A 14 -12.31 12.57 -16.01
N GLU A 15 -12.56 13.74 -16.59
CA GLU A 15 -11.59 14.46 -17.42
C GLU A 15 -10.33 14.84 -16.64
N MET A 16 -10.41 14.96 -15.31
CA MET A 16 -9.29 15.27 -14.44
C MET A 16 -8.43 14.04 -14.08
N LEU A 17 -8.84 12.83 -14.46
CA LEU A 17 -8.11 11.62 -14.13
C LEU A 17 -6.65 11.64 -14.62
N PRO A 18 -6.33 12.02 -15.87
CA PRO A 18 -4.93 12.09 -16.30
C PRO A 18 -4.10 13.07 -15.48
N VAL A 19 -4.68 14.18 -15.04
CA VAL A 19 -4.03 15.18 -14.20
C VAL A 19 -3.74 14.61 -12.82
N LEU A 20 -4.69 13.91 -12.23
CA LEU A 20 -4.52 13.24 -10.93
C LEU A 20 -3.40 12.18 -10.99
N ILE A 21 -3.42 11.31 -11.99
CA ILE A 21 -2.39 10.27 -12.15
C ILE A 21 -1.00 10.89 -12.34
N ALA A 22 -0.89 11.92 -13.17
CA ALA A 22 0.37 12.64 -13.39
C ALA A 22 0.89 13.25 -12.07
N HIS A 23 0.00 13.81 -11.25
CA HIS A 23 0.35 14.42 -9.98
C HIS A 23 0.81 13.37 -8.95
N LEU A 24 0.13 12.24 -8.88
CA LEU A 24 0.53 11.13 -8.00
C LEU A 24 1.92 10.57 -8.37
N LYS A 25 2.27 10.57 -9.66
CA LYS A 25 3.58 10.14 -10.14
C LYS A 25 4.67 11.19 -9.99
N SER A 26 4.31 12.44 -9.72
CA SER A 26 5.25 13.55 -9.63
C SER A 26 6.05 13.55 -8.33
N ILE A 27 7.04 14.45 -8.27
CA ILE A 27 7.87 14.67 -7.08
C ILE A 27 7.06 15.08 -5.84
N ASP A 28 5.87 15.62 -6.02
CA ASP A 28 4.98 15.99 -4.91
C ASP A 28 4.44 14.78 -4.14
N PHE A 29 4.37 13.61 -4.78
CA PHE A 29 3.88 12.38 -4.17
C PHE A 29 4.92 11.26 -4.25
N PHE A 30 4.87 10.44 -5.28
CA PHE A 30 5.65 9.20 -5.33
C PHE A 30 6.91 9.27 -6.19
N ASP A 31 7.13 10.40 -6.86
CA ASP A 31 8.35 10.63 -7.66
C ASP A 31 8.78 9.39 -8.46
N VAL A 32 7.89 8.90 -9.30
CA VAL A 32 8.04 7.59 -9.95
C VAL A 32 9.24 7.54 -10.90
N MET A 33 9.68 8.68 -11.43
CA MET A 33 10.87 8.72 -12.27
C MET A 33 12.15 8.41 -11.47
N ALA A 34 12.25 8.90 -10.23
CA ALA A 34 13.38 8.60 -9.35
C ALA A 34 13.20 7.29 -8.58
N TYR A 35 11.96 6.95 -8.25
CA TYR A 35 11.60 5.77 -7.45
C TYR A 35 10.52 4.94 -8.15
N PRO A 36 10.87 4.18 -9.20
CA PRO A 36 9.88 3.45 -10.01
C PRO A 36 9.25 2.27 -9.29
N THR A 37 9.79 1.86 -8.15
CA THR A 37 9.28 0.72 -7.39
C THR A 37 9.06 1.06 -5.92
N ALA A 38 8.02 0.47 -5.33
CA ALA A 38 7.86 0.34 -3.89
C ALA A 38 7.95 -1.14 -3.51
N GLN A 39 8.41 -1.43 -2.31
CA GLN A 39 8.68 -2.80 -1.89
C GLN A 39 8.08 -3.10 -0.52
N LEU A 40 7.45 -4.25 -0.43
CA LEU A 40 7.01 -4.82 0.85
C LEU A 40 7.78 -6.10 1.09
N ASP A 41 8.61 -6.11 2.14
CA ASP A 41 9.32 -7.29 2.62
C ASP A 41 8.55 -7.89 3.79
N ILE A 42 8.12 -9.13 3.64
CA ILE A 42 7.41 -9.85 4.69
C ILE A 42 8.46 -10.56 5.56
N LEU A 43 8.55 -10.18 6.82
CA LEU A 43 9.52 -10.71 7.77
C LEU A 43 8.95 -11.85 8.59
N SER A 44 7.67 -11.78 8.95
CA SER A 44 7.01 -12.85 9.67
C SER A 44 5.51 -12.89 9.42
N LEU A 45 4.96 -14.09 9.51
CA LEU A 45 3.53 -14.37 9.48
C LEU A 45 3.23 -15.26 10.68
N MET A 46 2.49 -14.73 11.66
CA MET A 46 2.14 -15.47 12.87
C MET A 46 0.65 -15.78 12.87
N PRO A 47 0.24 -17.04 13.10
CA PRO A 47 -1.16 -17.39 13.24
C PRO A 47 -1.83 -16.58 14.36
N LEU A 48 -3.01 -16.05 14.08
CA LEU A 48 -3.85 -15.43 15.10
C LEU A 48 -4.54 -16.51 15.91
N THR A 49 -4.58 -16.33 17.22
CA THR A 49 -5.27 -17.22 18.14
C THR A 49 -6.74 -16.83 18.27
N GLY A 50 -7.65 -17.80 18.12
CA GLY A 50 -9.09 -17.59 18.22
C GLY A 50 -9.78 -17.34 16.88
N ALA A 51 -11.12 -17.50 16.87
CA ALA A 51 -11.92 -17.18 15.70
C ALA A 51 -11.96 -15.66 15.50
N THR A 52 -11.46 -15.18 14.38
CA THR A 52 -11.55 -13.78 14.04
C THR A 52 -12.86 -13.53 13.29
N VAL A 53 -13.65 -12.59 13.76
CA VAL A 53 -14.89 -12.14 13.10
C VAL A 53 -14.62 -11.57 11.71
N THR A 54 -13.40 -11.11 11.47
CA THR A 54 -12.96 -10.46 10.23
C THR A 54 -12.44 -11.44 9.17
N GLY A 55 -12.33 -12.75 9.48
CA GLY A 55 -11.71 -13.72 8.57
C GLY A 55 -10.18 -13.65 8.50
N ARG A 56 -9.55 -12.80 9.29
CA ARG A 56 -8.09 -12.68 9.33
C ARG A 56 -7.49 -13.88 10.07
N THR A 57 -6.47 -14.48 9.49
CA THR A 57 -5.86 -15.71 9.97
C THR A 57 -4.48 -15.53 10.58
N HIS A 58 -3.77 -14.50 10.13
CA HIS A 58 -2.37 -14.28 10.50
C HIS A 58 -2.11 -12.79 10.77
N ARG A 59 -1.08 -12.55 11.56
CA ARG A 59 -0.46 -11.23 11.70
C ARG A 59 0.80 -11.17 10.85
N LEU A 60 0.86 -10.19 9.97
CA LEU A 60 2.00 -9.91 9.12
C LEU A 60 2.85 -8.82 9.76
N GLN A 61 4.13 -9.07 9.89
CA GLN A 61 5.14 -8.05 10.18
C GLN A 61 6.09 -7.95 8.99
N GLY A 62 6.37 -6.74 8.57
CA GLY A 62 7.20 -6.51 7.41
C GLY A 62 7.83 -5.13 7.40
N GLN A 63 8.47 -4.81 6.29
CA GLN A 63 9.02 -3.50 6.01
C GLN A 63 8.48 -2.98 4.69
N LEU A 64 7.94 -1.77 4.72
CA LEU A 64 7.45 -1.09 3.53
C LEU A 64 8.45 -0.01 3.13
N SER A 65 8.95 -0.12 1.91
CA SER A 65 9.84 0.85 1.30
C SER A 65 9.10 1.64 0.24
N VAL A 66 8.98 2.94 0.47
CA VAL A 66 8.40 3.91 -0.47
C VAL A 66 9.33 5.11 -0.53
N LEU A 67 9.62 5.61 -1.72
CA LEU A 67 10.64 6.64 -1.93
C LEU A 67 11.99 6.17 -1.34
N ARG A 68 12.59 6.98 -0.49
CA ARG A 68 13.85 6.67 0.20
C ARG A 68 13.66 6.02 1.58
N THR A 69 12.44 5.91 2.03
CA THR A 69 12.15 5.55 3.42
C THR A 69 11.68 4.11 3.50
N GLU A 70 12.31 3.36 4.38
CA GLU A 70 11.91 2.01 4.77
C GLU A 70 11.46 2.05 6.22
N ARG A 71 10.27 1.54 6.49
CA ARG A 71 9.71 1.47 7.83
C ARG A 71 9.03 0.14 8.09
N ALA A 72 9.08 -0.28 9.34
CA ALA A 72 8.32 -1.43 9.82
C ALA A 72 6.82 -1.16 9.72
N ILE A 73 6.09 -2.18 9.28
CA ILE A 73 4.63 -2.20 9.26
C ILE A 73 4.12 -3.49 9.89
N GLU A 74 2.91 -3.41 10.42
CA GLU A 74 2.20 -4.56 10.94
C GLU A 74 0.73 -4.48 10.51
N CYS A 75 0.19 -5.59 10.05
CA CYS A 75 -1.23 -5.69 9.70
C CYS A 75 -1.72 -7.12 9.80
N ASP A 76 -3.03 -7.28 9.86
CA ASP A 76 -3.65 -8.60 9.82
C ASP A 76 -3.86 -9.03 8.37
N ALA A 77 -3.61 -10.31 8.12
CA ALA A 77 -3.71 -10.90 6.80
C ALA A 77 -4.59 -12.16 6.83
N GLU A 78 -5.21 -12.45 5.70
CA GLU A 78 -5.95 -13.68 5.46
C GLU A 78 -5.17 -14.55 4.48
N LEU A 79 -4.72 -15.72 4.94
CA LEU A 79 -4.10 -16.73 4.09
C LEU A 79 -5.13 -17.79 3.72
N ARG A 80 -5.13 -18.17 2.46
CA ARG A 80 -5.98 -19.26 1.94
C ARG A 80 -5.16 -20.18 1.05
N ASN A 81 -5.33 -21.49 1.30
CA ASN A 81 -4.84 -22.50 0.37
C ASN A 81 -5.78 -22.59 -0.82
N LEU A 82 -5.22 -22.61 -2.00
CA LEU A 82 -5.94 -22.77 -3.25
C LEU A 82 -5.92 -24.24 -3.72
N PRO A 83 -6.92 -24.67 -4.54
CA PRO A 83 -7.05 -26.08 -4.95
C PRO A 83 -5.83 -26.63 -5.69
N ASP A 84 -5.05 -25.81 -6.34
CA ASP A 84 -3.85 -26.19 -7.13
C ASP A 84 -2.57 -26.23 -6.26
N GLY A 85 -2.68 -26.07 -4.95
CA GLY A 85 -1.56 -26.03 -4.02
C GLY A 85 -0.87 -24.67 -3.96
N GLU A 86 -1.41 -23.66 -4.59
CA GLU A 86 -0.98 -22.28 -4.43
C GLU A 86 -1.53 -21.69 -3.12
N LEU A 87 -0.93 -20.61 -2.68
CA LEU A 87 -1.35 -19.85 -1.49
C LEU A 87 -1.71 -18.44 -1.91
N SER A 88 -2.87 -17.96 -1.49
CA SER A 88 -3.20 -16.54 -1.60
C SER A 88 -3.14 -15.86 -0.23
N MET A 89 -2.75 -14.60 -0.23
CA MET A 89 -2.75 -13.75 0.95
C MET A 89 -3.42 -12.41 0.61
N PHE A 90 -4.43 -12.07 1.38
CA PHE A 90 -5.03 -10.75 1.37
C PHE A 90 -4.59 -10.01 2.63
N CYS A 91 -4.07 -8.81 2.47
CA CYS A 91 -3.75 -7.93 3.60
C CYS A 91 -4.27 -6.52 3.35
N GLN A 92 -4.54 -5.83 4.45
CA GLN A 92 -5.04 -4.48 4.43
C GLN A 92 -4.31 -3.68 5.50
N LEU A 93 -3.78 -2.54 5.10
CA LEU A 93 -2.93 -1.68 5.91
C LEU A 93 -3.37 -0.24 5.74
N VAL A 94 -3.53 0.47 6.85
CA VAL A 94 -3.63 1.93 6.85
C VAL A 94 -2.26 2.48 7.26
N TRP A 95 -1.68 3.32 6.44
CA TRP A 95 -0.37 3.90 6.69
C TRP A 95 -0.37 5.42 6.52
N ASP A 96 0.39 6.08 7.38
CA ASP A 96 0.58 7.51 7.31
C ASP A 96 1.69 7.83 6.29
N ARG A 97 1.30 8.34 5.12
CA ARG A 97 2.22 8.64 4.02
C ARG A 97 3.32 9.64 4.39
N THR A 98 3.05 10.51 5.36
CA THR A 98 4.01 11.53 5.79
C THR A 98 5.24 10.94 6.46
N LEU A 99 5.11 9.76 7.07
CA LEU A 99 6.22 9.04 7.68
C LEU A 99 7.22 8.50 6.64
N TRP A 100 6.81 8.37 5.38
CA TRP A 100 7.67 8.02 4.24
C TRP A 100 8.12 9.25 3.44
N GLY A 101 7.80 10.44 3.91
CA GLY A 101 8.21 11.70 3.27
C GLY A 101 7.25 12.23 2.22
N VAL A 102 6.08 11.61 2.05
CA VAL A 102 5.03 12.10 1.14
C VAL A 102 4.17 13.13 1.89
N ARG A 103 4.53 14.40 1.77
CA ARG A 103 3.96 15.49 2.60
C ARG A 103 3.01 16.42 1.88
N TYR A 104 2.94 16.35 0.56
CA TYR A 104 2.13 17.28 -0.23
C TYR A 104 0.68 17.32 0.26
N GLY A 105 0.15 18.51 0.46
CA GLY A 105 -1.22 18.72 0.92
C GLY A 105 -1.51 18.26 2.35
N SER A 106 -0.50 17.89 3.14
CA SER A 106 -0.69 17.49 4.53
C SER A 106 -0.88 18.71 5.44
N ALA A 107 -1.96 18.72 6.21
CA ALA A 107 -2.26 19.77 7.16
C ALA A 107 -1.24 19.86 8.32
N ARG A 108 -0.44 18.82 8.56
CA ARG A 108 0.64 18.84 9.55
C ARG A 108 1.83 19.72 9.15
N PHE A 109 2.08 19.85 7.85
CA PHE A 109 3.27 20.52 7.31
C PHE A 109 2.94 21.83 6.61
N PHE A 110 1.69 22.03 6.22
CA PHE A 110 1.24 23.20 5.48
C PHE A 110 0.03 23.81 6.18
N CYS A 111 0.02 25.14 6.30
CA CYS A 111 -1.11 25.90 6.85
C CYS A 111 -2.08 26.32 5.75
N PHE A 112 -3.33 26.61 6.13
CA PHE A 112 -4.35 27.24 5.27
C PHE A 112 -4.72 26.44 4.00
N LEU A 113 -4.64 25.11 4.05
CA LEU A 113 -5.00 24.27 2.92
C LEU A 113 -6.52 24.21 2.64
N GLY A 114 -7.33 24.29 3.70
CA GLY A 114 -8.79 24.21 3.59
C GLY A 114 -9.24 22.97 2.82
N MET A 115 -9.99 23.18 1.73
CA MET A 115 -10.48 22.11 0.86
C MET A 115 -9.37 21.42 0.02
N HIS A 116 -8.16 21.96 0.02
CA HIS A 116 -7.02 21.39 -0.70
C HIS A 116 -6.17 20.46 0.17
N SER A 117 -6.56 20.21 1.41
CA SER A 117 -5.84 19.24 2.25
C SER A 117 -6.07 17.83 1.75
N VAL A 118 -5.00 17.04 1.77
CA VAL A 118 -5.00 15.62 1.41
C VAL A 118 -4.77 14.82 2.69
N ASP A 119 -5.59 13.78 2.90
CA ASP A 119 -5.46 12.93 4.09
C ASP A 119 -4.05 12.33 4.19
N ASP A 120 -3.51 12.31 5.40
CA ASP A 120 -2.20 11.72 5.68
C ASP A 120 -2.25 10.19 5.63
N ASN A 121 -3.39 9.60 5.94
CA ASN A 121 -3.57 8.16 5.94
C ASN A 121 -4.01 7.65 4.58
N ILE A 122 -3.30 6.63 4.12
CA ILE A 122 -3.64 5.88 2.91
C ILE A 122 -4.01 4.45 3.32
N SER A 123 -5.15 3.97 2.84
CA SER A 123 -5.52 2.56 2.96
C SER A 123 -4.96 1.79 1.76
N LEU A 124 -4.16 0.78 2.06
CA LEU A 124 -3.59 -0.14 1.08
C LEU A 124 -4.22 -1.51 1.26
N SER A 125 -4.75 -2.07 0.18
CA SER A 125 -5.18 -3.47 0.13
C SER A 125 -4.33 -4.20 -0.90
N ALA A 126 -3.79 -5.35 -0.50
CA ALA A 126 -2.98 -6.17 -1.39
C ALA A 126 -3.50 -7.61 -1.43
N MET A 127 -3.59 -8.17 -2.63
CA MET A 127 -3.84 -9.58 -2.88
C MET A 127 -2.59 -10.16 -3.52
N LEU A 128 -1.97 -11.12 -2.87
CA LEU A 128 -0.74 -11.77 -3.28
C LEU A 128 -0.97 -13.25 -3.53
N PHE A 129 -0.30 -13.79 -4.53
CA PHE A 129 -0.34 -15.21 -4.87
C PHE A 129 1.07 -15.78 -4.81
N PHE A 130 1.21 -16.86 -4.08
CA PHE A 130 2.49 -17.56 -3.91
C PHE A 130 2.41 -18.94 -4.55
N ARG A 131 3.39 -19.23 -5.40
CA ARG A 131 3.60 -20.55 -5.97
C ARG A 131 4.79 -21.19 -5.29
N SER A 132 4.65 -22.46 -4.94
CA SER A 132 5.81 -23.22 -4.51
C SER A 132 6.79 -23.36 -5.68
N GLN A 133 8.00 -22.86 -5.50
CA GLN A 133 9.08 -23.18 -6.42
C GLN A 133 9.55 -24.59 -6.07
N ARG A 134 9.05 -25.56 -6.82
CA ARG A 134 9.65 -26.89 -6.75
C ARG A 134 10.99 -26.87 -7.46
N PRO A 135 12.04 -27.43 -6.86
CA PRO A 135 13.33 -27.55 -7.55
C PRO A 135 13.25 -28.47 -8.76
#